data_05a1961db1115efd23e2d843f32535e5
#
_entry.id   05a1961db1115efd23e2d843f32535e5
#
_cell.length_a   1.000
_cell.length_b   1.000
_cell.length_c   1.000
_cell.angle_alpha   90.00
_cell.angle_beta   90.00
_cell.angle_gamma   90.00
#
_symmetry.space_group_name_H-M   'P 1'
#
loop_
_entity.id
_entity.type
_entity.pdbx_description
1 polymer ?
#
loop_
_entity_poly.entity_id
_entity_poly.type
_entity_poly.pdbx_seq_one_letter_code
_entity_poly.pdbx_strand_id
1 'polypeptide(L)' 'MSELKNPIRVAVIGADGRMGTHVCEAVEAAEGLELVARIDQHDDLDQVITDTAPDVAVDFTQD' A
#
# COMPACT_ATOMS: atom_id res chain seq x y z
N MET A 1 21.95 6.68 12.24
CA MET A 1 21.42 6.91 12.32
C MET A 1 20.39 6.60 11.95
N SER A 2 19.85 6.13 12.18
CA SER A 2 18.90 5.89 11.64
C SER A 2 17.83 6.59 11.94
N GLU A 3 17.44 7.22 11.11
CA GLU A 3 16.53 8.01 11.34
C GLU A 3 15.25 7.56 10.96
N LEU A 4 15.07 6.43 10.42
CA LEU A 4 13.82 5.96 9.92
C LEU A 4 13.04 5.31 11.00
N LYS A 5 12.67 6.07 12.01
CA LYS A 5 11.91 5.50 13.02
C LYS A 5 10.53 5.22 12.59
N ASN A 6 10.00 5.99 11.65
CA ASN A 6 8.62 5.85 11.22
C ASN A 6 8.62 5.62 9.73
N PRO A 7 8.54 4.39 9.29
CA PRO A 7 8.48 4.14 7.84
C PRO A 7 7.24 4.78 7.24
N ILE A 8 7.31 5.07 5.97
CA ILE A 8 6.18 5.61 5.23
C ILE A 8 5.19 4.47 5.05
N ARG A 9 3.98 4.68 5.48
CA ARG A 9 2.94 3.66 5.41
C ARG A 9 2.23 3.77 4.08
N VAL A 10 2.21 2.69 3.33
CA VAL A 10 1.73 2.69 1.96
C VAL A 10 0.55 1.74 1.80
N ALA A 11 -0.49 2.20 1.15
CA ALA A 11 -1.61 1.36 0.76
C ALA A 11 -1.57 1.21 -0.75
N VAL A 12 -1.80 0.00 -1.25
CA VAL A 12 -1.80 -0.25 -2.68
C VAL A 12 -3.21 -0.64 -3.10
N ILE A 13 -3.79 0.12 -4.01
CA ILE A 13 -5.14 -0.08 -4.51
C ILE A 13 -5.03 -0.82 -5.84
N GLY A 14 -5.81 -1.86 -6.02
CA GLY A 14 -5.67 -2.71 -7.19
C GLY A 14 -4.60 -3.77 -6.98
N ALA A 15 -4.42 -4.18 -5.73
CA ALA A 15 -3.33 -5.08 -5.36
C ALA A 15 -3.47 -6.48 -5.95
N ASP A 16 -4.67 -6.82 -6.44
CA ASP A 16 -4.88 -8.14 -7.00
C ASP A 16 -4.44 -8.22 -8.46
N GLY A 17 -4.05 -7.11 -9.08
CA GLY A 17 -3.56 -7.15 -10.45
C GLY A 17 -2.07 -7.43 -10.49
N ARG A 18 -1.54 -7.63 -11.70
CA ARG A 18 -0.12 -7.91 -11.84
C ARG A 18 0.74 -6.78 -11.34
N MET A 19 0.41 -5.55 -11.76
CA MET A 19 1.20 -4.41 -11.32
C MET A 19 1.09 -4.21 -9.82
N GLY A 20 -0.13 -4.38 -9.30
CA GLY A 20 -0.32 -4.23 -7.87
C GLY A 20 0.49 -5.22 -7.08
N THR A 21 0.55 -6.47 -7.54
CA THR A 21 1.33 -7.49 -6.86
C THR A 21 2.81 -7.14 -6.86
N HIS A 22 3.33 -6.69 -8.02
CA HIS A 22 4.73 -6.32 -8.10
C HIS A 22 5.05 -5.13 -7.20
N VAL A 23 4.15 -4.17 -7.14
CA VAL A 23 4.37 -3.00 -6.29
C VAL A 23 4.34 -3.39 -4.83
N CYS A 24 3.43 -4.28 -4.44
CA CYS A 24 3.38 -4.73 -3.06
C CYS A 24 4.70 -5.39 -2.67
N GLU A 25 5.24 -6.22 -3.56
CA GLU A 25 6.52 -6.87 -3.28
C GLU A 25 7.64 -5.85 -3.17
N ALA A 26 7.62 -4.85 -4.03
CA ALA A 26 8.65 -3.82 -4.02
C ALA A 26 8.58 -3.00 -2.73
N VAL A 27 7.37 -2.68 -2.29
CA VAL A 27 7.20 -1.91 -1.07
C VAL A 27 7.68 -2.72 0.14
N GLU A 28 7.35 -4.01 0.16
CA GLU A 28 7.76 -4.84 1.28
C GLU A 28 9.27 -4.99 1.34
N ALA A 29 9.93 -4.96 0.19
CA ALA A 29 11.37 -5.10 0.13
C ALA A 29 12.10 -3.79 0.37
N ALA A 30 11.43 -2.66 0.28
CA ALA A 30 12.09 -1.36 0.37
C ALA A 30 12.26 -0.95 1.82
N GLU A 31 13.43 -0.46 2.14
CA GLU A 31 13.63 0.07 3.47
C GLU A 31 12.91 1.40 3.57
N GLY A 32 12.33 1.68 4.69
CA GLY A 32 11.65 2.95 4.90
C GLY A 32 10.21 2.96 4.44
N LEU A 33 9.72 1.85 3.87
CA LEU A 33 8.34 1.75 3.46
C LEU A 33 7.68 0.58 4.16
N GLU A 34 6.42 0.76 4.51
CA GLU A 34 5.67 -0.31 5.16
C GLU A 34 4.37 -0.49 4.41
N LEU A 35 4.11 -1.68 3.93
CA LEU A 35 2.85 -1.97 3.25
C LEU A 35 1.80 -2.24 4.31
N VAL A 36 0.85 -1.33 4.47
CA VAL A 36 -0.16 -1.44 5.52
C VAL A 36 -1.49 -1.91 5.00
N ALA A 37 -1.72 -1.85 3.69
CA ALA A 37 -3.00 -2.28 3.13
C ALA A 37 -2.83 -2.72 1.69
N ARG A 38 -3.52 -3.79 1.34
CA ARG A 38 -3.61 -4.26 -0.04
C ARG A 38 -5.10 -4.27 -0.34
N ILE A 39 -5.52 -3.42 -1.24
CA ILE A 39 -6.94 -3.20 -1.50
C ILE A 39 -7.26 -3.64 -2.90
N ASP A 40 -8.22 -4.55 -3.05
CA ASP A 40 -8.64 -4.94 -4.39
C ASP A 40 -10.06 -4.45 -4.62
N GLN A 41 -10.62 -4.79 -5.77
CA GLN A 41 -11.88 -4.20 -6.14
C GLN A 41 -13.05 -4.69 -5.29
N HIS A 42 -12.85 -5.74 -4.53
CA HIS A 42 -13.91 -6.25 -3.67
C HIS A 42 -13.88 -5.65 -2.27
N ASP A 43 -12.84 -4.91 -1.94
CA ASP A 43 -12.72 -4.35 -0.61
C ASP A 43 -13.40 -2.99 -0.55
N ASP A 44 -13.79 -2.61 0.64
CA ASP A 44 -14.37 -1.28 0.87
C ASP A 44 -13.20 -0.32 1.03
N LEU A 45 -12.90 0.43 0.00
CA LEU A 45 -11.74 1.30 -0.03
C LEU A 45 -11.78 2.30 1.12
N ASP A 46 -12.92 2.95 1.33
CA ASP A 46 -13.00 3.96 2.36
C ASP A 46 -12.75 3.36 3.74
N GLN A 47 -13.28 2.18 3.97
CA GLN A 47 -13.12 1.53 5.26
C GLN A 47 -11.66 1.16 5.50
N VAL A 48 -11.00 0.59 4.48
CA VAL A 48 -9.62 0.17 4.63
C VAL A 48 -8.73 1.38 4.85
N ILE A 49 -8.94 2.45 4.10
CA ILE A 49 -8.13 3.66 4.25
C ILE A 49 -8.33 4.25 5.64
N THR A 50 -9.56 4.27 6.12
CA THR A 50 -9.83 4.81 7.45
C THR A 50 -9.15 3.95 8.53
N ASP A 51 -9.23 2.64 8.38
CA ASP A 51 -8.68 1.75 9.40
C ASP A 51 -7.15 1.78 9.42
N THR A 52 -6.52 1.86 8.25
CA THR A 52 -5.07 1.77 8.20
C THR A 52 -4.40 3.14 8.20
N ALA A 53 -5.13 4.18 7.79
CA ALA A 53 -4.62 5.55 7.76
C ALA A 53 -3.22 5.63 7.14
N PRO A 54 -3.07 5.21 5.89
CA PRO A 54 -1.74 5.21 5.27
C PRO A 54 -1.27 6.64 4.97
N ASP A 55 0.03 6.80 4.88
CA ASP A 55 0.60 8.09 4.49
C ASP A 55 0.46 8.31 3.00
N VAL A 56 0.53 7.23 2.21
CA VAL A 56 0.46 7.31 0.76
C VAL A 56 -0.41 6.19 0.27
N ALA A 57 -1.25 6.47 -0.71
CA ALA A 57 -2.03 5.43 -1.38
C ALA A 57 -1.69 5.45 -2.86
N VAL A 58 -1.37 4.29 -3.41
CA VAL A 58 -0.99 4.15 -4.80
C VAL A 58 -2.07 3.37 -5.51
N ASP A 59 -2.59 3.90 -6.60
CA ASP A 59 -3.76 3.33 -7.26
C ASP A 59 -3.35 2.72 -8.60
N PHE A 60 -3.53 1.42 -8.73
CA PHE A 60 -3.24 0.70 -9.96
C PHE A 60 -4.50 0.07 -10.56
N THR A 61 -5.66 0.56 -10.19
CA THR A 61 -6.88 0.01 -10.77
C THR A 61 -6.93 0.34 -12.25
N GLN A 62 -7.54 -0.55 -13.01
CA GLN A 62 -7.65 -0.33 -14.41
C GLN A 62 -9.07 0.01 -14.76
N ASP A 63 -9.26 0.75 -15.79
CA ASP A 63 -10.59 1.15 -16.20
C ASP A 63 -11.24 0.11 -17.05
#